data_7bb7b4d664943ca51a23b97b1d7bee12
#
_entry.id   7bb7b4d664943ca51a23b97b1d7bee12
#
_cell.length_a   1.000
_cell.length_b   1.000
_cell.length_c   1.000
_cell.angle_alpha   90.00
_cell.angle_beta   90.00
_cell.angle_gamma   90.00
#
_symmetry.space_group_name_H-M   'P 1'
#
loop_
_entity.id
_entity.type
_entity.pdbx_description
1 polymer ?
#
loop_
_entity_poly.entity_id
_entity_poly.type
_entity_poly.pdbx_seq_one_letter_code
_entity_poly.pdbx_strand_id
1 'polypeptide(L)'
;MNKQAHNYIFEYHDAITSGRIRAGKWIKAIYKILVEGIKNGEWVFDQKKANKAIKFIENYCHHSEGRNDLLKLELWQKAIVSAIFGILDKNTGYRQFREVFLVVARKNGKTLFAAAIMAYMAYIDGEYGAKLYCLAPKLEQADLAYDAFYQIVQQDEELSEISKKRRSDIYIQEFNTTIKKIAFNSKKSDGFNPHFVLNDEMEAWPGDQGLKQYDVMASALGARKQPLILSTSTAGYENDGIYDELMKRSTAFLKGRGKGDTEKRLLPFLFIIDDVEKWDTREELEKSNPNLCVSVSWEYYEDKIAVAKKSLAAKAEFLTKFCNIKQNSSIAWLDYVDVEKAAGQRFTLEDFRGCYCVAGIDLSRTTDLTAASLIIEKDGKNYVITKFFMPRERFKVAINEENVPYNIFEQQGFLKISGEHQVDYKDVFNWFIELVKVYKIKPLKVGYDRYCAGYLVQEMKEAGFHMDDVYQGTNLTPVLHTFEGDLKDGAYCLGENNLLRAHLLNVAVDININDSRMKPVKLEKRAHIDGAVSIFDALAVKMKFHKEIGRQLTNAA
;
A
#
# COMPACT_ATOMS: atom_id res chain seq x y z
N MET A 1 -38.46 1.51 33.98
CA MET A 1 -36.99 1.54 33.76
C MET A 1 -36.75 1.79 32.25
N ASN A 2 -36.35 3.02 31.89
CA ASN A 2 -35.93 3.34 30.53
C ASN A 2 -34.72 2.46 30.21
N LYS A 3 -34.86 1.48 29.30
CA LYS A 3 -33.71 0.79 28.70
C LYS A 3 -32.89 1.87 27.99
N GLN A 4 -31.80 2.29 28.63
CA GLN A 4 -30.84 3.20 28.03
C GLN A 4 -30.47 2.62 26.64
N ALA A 5 -30.71 3.38 25.60
CA ALA A 5 -30.52 2.92 24.23
C ALA A 5 -29.05 2.50 24.06
N HIS A 6 -28.82 1.26 23.72
CA HIS A 6 -27.50 0.64 23.66
C HIS A 6 -26.70 1.16 22.48
N ASN A 7 -25.59 1.87 22.73
CA ASN A 7 -24.71 2.45 21.70
C ASN A 7 -23.44 1.60 21.53
N TYR A 8 -23.37 0.81 20.48
CA TYR A 8 -22.23 -0.08 20.21
C TYR A 8 -20.92 0.64 19.93
N ILE A 9 -20.95 1.91 19.48
CA ILE A 9 -19.71 2.72 19.31
C ILE A 9 -19.09 2.98 20.68
N PHE A 10 -19.91 3.42 21.66
CA PHE A 10 -19.44 3.68 23.02
C PHE A 10 -19.02 2.40 23.73
N GLU A 11 -19.81 1.32 23.59
CA GLU A 11 -19.49 0.02 24.19
C GLU A 11 -18.15 -0.53 23.69
N TYR A 12 -17.92 -0.49 22.37
CA TYR A 12 -16.65 -0.95 21.81
C TYR A 12 -15.48 -0.04 22.20
N HIS A 13 -15.69 1.28 22.18
CA HIS A 13 -14.70 2.25 22.69
C HIS A 13 -14.30 1.95 24.14
N ASP A 14 -15.28 1.72 25.02
CA ASP A 14 -15.02 1.43 26.43
C ASP A 14 -14.32 0.07 26.60
N ALA A 15 -14.68 -0.92 25.79
CA ALA A 15 -14.04 -2.23 25.81
C ALA A 15 -12.56 -2.19 25.40
N ILE A 16 -12.22 -1.39 24.36
CA ILE A 16 -10.82 -1.23 23.92
C ILE A 16 -10.01 -0.31 24.83
N THR A 17 -10.65 0.69 25.45
CA THR A 17 -9.97 1.63 26.37
C THR A 17 -9.67 0.97 27.71
N SER A 18 -10.59 0.14 28.22
CA SER A 18 -10.40 -0.64 29.45
C SER A 18 -9.45 -1.83 29.30
N GLY A 19 -9.03 -2.15 28.05
CA GLY A 19 -8.22 -3.33 27.75
C GLY A 19 -8.97 -4.66 27.76
N ARG A 20 -10.30 -4.66 27.90
CA ARG A 20 -11.15 -5.87 27.79
C ARG A 20 -11.06 -6.49 26.39
N ILE A 21 -10.93 -5.65 25.35
CA ILE A 21 -10.64 -6.05 23.98
C ILE A 21 -9.32 -5.38 23.58
N ARG A 22 -8.40 -6.17 23.03
CA ARG A 22 -7.15 -5.62 22.49
C ARG A 22 -7.41 -5.01 21.12
N ALA A 23 -6.92 -3.79 20.93
CA ALA A 23 -7.02 -3.07 19.65
C ALA A 23 -5.75 -2.27 19.38
N GLY A 24 -5.37 -2.19 18.12
CA GLY A 24 -4.23 -1.40 17.65
C GLY A 24 -4.49 0.11 17.75
N LYS A 25 -3.41 0.88 17.61
CA LYS A 25 -3.43 2.36 17.73
C LYS A 25 -4.44 3.02 16.79
N TRP A 26 -4.62 2.51 15.59
CA TRP A 26 -5.54 3.10 14.61
C TRP A 26 -7.01 2.89 14.96
N ILE A 27 -7.37 1.70 15.47
CA ILE A 27 -8.72 1.41 15.96
C ILE A 27 -9.01 2.25 17.20
N LYS A 28 -8.06 2.39 18.13
CA LYS A 28 -8.20 3.29 19.29
C LYS A 28 -8.41 4.75 18.85
N ALA A 29 -7.65 5.20 17.83
CA ALA A 29 -7.77 6.56 17.31
C ALA A 29 -9.13 6.83 16.67
N ILE A 30 -9.63 5.96 15.79
CA ILE A 30 -10.94 6.20 15.14
C ILE A 30 -12.08 6.20 16.16
N TYR A 31 -12.13 5.23 17.09
CA TYR A 31 -13.21 5.20 18.07
C TYR A 31 -13.17 6.38 19.06
N LYS A 32 -11.98 6.89 19.40
CA LYS A 32 -11.84 8.15 20.13
C LYS A 32 -12.45 9.32 19.35
N ILE A 33 -12.12 9.47 18.06
CA ILE A 33 -12.67 10.52 17.18
C ILE A 33 -14.19 10.41 17.11
N LEU A 34 -14.74 9.20 16.91
CA LEU A 34 -16.19 8.99 16.80
C LEU A 34 -16.92 9.36 18.08
N VAL A 35 -16.40 8.93 19.25
CA VAL A 35 -16.98 9.24 20.55
C VAL A 35 -16.91 10.74 20.85
N GLU A 36 -15.77 11.37 20.59
CA GLU A 36 -15.60 12.83 20.80
C GLU A 36 -16.51 13.64 19.85
N GLY A 37 -16.59 13.28 18.58
CA GLY A 37 -17.45 13.97 17.61
C GLY A 37 -18.93 13.87 17.95
N ILE A 38 -19.40 12.72 18.45
CA ILE A 38 -20.77 12.54 18.92
C ILE A 38 -21.01 13.38 20.20
N LYS A 39 -20.10 13.30 21.21
CA LYS A 39 -20.21 14.04 22.48
C LYS A 39 -20.17 15.56 22.27
N ASN A 40 -19.35 16.03 21.35
CA ASN A 40 -19.20 17.47 21.08
C ASN A 40 -20.28 18.02 20.12
N GLY A 41 -21.20 17.18 19.64
CA GLY A 41 -22.26 17.59 18.72
C GLY A 41 -21.75 17.97 17.32
N GLU A 42 -20.60 17.45 16.92
CA GLU A 42 -20.10 17.57 15.55
C GLU A 42 -21.04 16.81 14.61
N TRP A 43 -21.48 15.63 15.03
CA TRP A 43 -22.46 14.78 14.34
C TRP A 43 -23.63 14.43 15.25
N VAL A 44 -24.75 14.03 14.63
CA VAL A 44 -25.89 13.47 15.33
C VAL A 44 -25.79 11.93 15.29
N PHE A 45 -26.01 11.27 16.44
CA PHE A 45 -26.11 9.81 16.46
C PHE A 45 -27.57 9.37 16.55
N ASP A 46 -28.04 8.65 15.54
CA ASP A 46 -29.37 8.06 15.48
C ASP A 46 -29.32 6.56 15.81
N GLN A 47 -29.64 6.23 17.06
CA GLN A 47 -29.67 4.86 17.56
C GLN A 47 -30.67 3.97 16.79
N LYS A 48 -31.79 4.54 16.33
CA LYS A 48 -32.82 3.76 15.62
C LYS A 48 -32.29 3.32 14.24
N LYS A 49 -31.62 4.19 13.52
CA LYS A 49 -31.00 3.86 12.25
C LYS A 49 -29.87 2.82 12.41
N ALA A 50 -29.00 2.99 13.40
CA ALA A 50 -27.96 2.02 13.72
C ALA A 50 -28.56 0.62 14.04
N ASN A 51 -29.53 0.58 14.94
CA ASN A 51 -30.18 -0.68 15.33
C ASN A 51 -30.99 -1.31 14.21
N LYS A 52 -31.57 -0.52 13.30
CA LYS A 52 -32.30 -1.02 12.14
C LYS A 52 -31.36 -1.81 11.21
N ALA A 53 -30.16 -1.30 10.96
CA ALA A 53 -29.17 -1.98 10.14
C ALA A 53 -28.65 -3.28 10.81
N ILE A 54 -28.32 -3.23 12.09
CA ILE A 54 -27.89 -4.42 12.84
C ILE A 54 -28.98 -5.50 12.85
N LYS A 55 -30.23 -5.12 13.18
CA LYS A 55 -31.36 -6.07 13.22
C LYS A 55 -31.63 -6.69 11.86
N PHE A 56 -31.56 -5.92 10.77
CA PHE A 56 -31.72 -6.47 9.43
C PHE A 56 -30.66 -7.54 9.18
N ILE A 57 -29.38 -7.21 9.41
CA ILE A 57 -28.29 -8.15 9.19
C ILE A 57 -28.48 -9.43 10.03
N GLU A 58 -28.80 -9.29 11.32
CA GLU A 58 -28.94 -10.44 12.22
C GLU A 58 -30.23 -11.27 12.02
N ASN A 59 -31.24 -10.74 11.31
CA ASN A 59 -32.50 -11.44 11.08
C ASN A 59 -32.65 -12.02 9.66
N TYR A 60 -31.91 -11.48 8.67
CA TYR A 60 -32.08 -11.86 7.26
C TYR A 60 -30.78 -12.40 6.62
N CYS A 61 -29.61 -12.10 7.19
CA CYS A 61 -28.37 -12.59 6.60
C CYS A 61 -27.93 -13.90 7.27
N HIS A 62 -27.58 -14.88 6.45
CA HIS A 62 -27.12 -16.19 6.89
C HIS A 62 -25.65 -16.40 6.57
N HIS A 63 -25.01 -17.32 7.29
CA HIS A 63 -23.71 -17.84 6.90
C HIS A 63 -23.86 -18.64 5.61
N SER A 64 -22.89 -18.51 4.69
CA SER A 64 -22.90 -19.17 3.38
C SER A 64 -21.91 -20.31 3.27
N GLU A 65 -20.99 -20.44 4.22
CA GLU A 65 -19.94 -21.45 4.23
C GLU A 65 -19.83 -22.12 5.60
N GLY A 66 -19.73 -23.44 5.60
CA GLY A 66 -19.56 -24.26 6.80
C GLY A 66 -20.79 -24.39 7.69
N ARG A 67 -21.73 -23.44 7.62
CA ARG A 67 -23.02 -23.42 8.33
C ARG A 67 -24.01 -22.51 7.60
N ASN A 68 -25.31 -22.60 7.95
CA ASN A 68 -26.38 -21.84 7.31
C ASN A 68 -27.29 -21.09 8.29
N ASP A 69 -26.89 -20.98 9.55
CA ASP A 69 -27.63 -20.22 10.56
C ASP A 69 -27.50 -18.71 10.35
N LEU A 70 -28.36 -17.95 11.02
CA LEU A 70 -28.38 -16.49 10.97
C LEU A 70 -27.06 -15.90 11.45
N LEU A 71 -26.58 -14.90 10.73
CA LEU A 71 -25.36 -14.17 11.06
C LEU A 71 -25.55 -13.40 12.36
N LYS A 72 -24.71 -13.64 13.34
CA LYS A 72 -24.63 -12.85 14.58
C LYS A 72 -23.39 -11.98 14.52
N LEU A 73 -23.61 -10.67 14.55
CA LEU A 73 -22.52 -9.70 14.48
C LEU A 73 -21.74 -9.66 15.79
N GLU A 74 -20.42 -9.72 15.69
CA GLU A 74 -19.52 -9.44 16.81
C GLU A 74 -19.55 -7.95 17.20
N LEU A 75 -19.09 -7.61 18.39
CA LEU A 75 -19.17 -6.24 18.90
C LEU A 75 -18.46 -5.22 18.00
N TRP A 76 -17.31 -5.59 17.42
CA TRP A 76 -16.59 -4.73 16.50
C TRP A 76 -17.39 -4.49 15.19
N GLN A 77 -18.10 -5.49 14.70
CA GLN A 77 -18.96 -5.37 13.51
C GLN A 77 -20.18 -4.50 13.81
N LYS A 78 -20.83 -4.69 14.97
CA LYS A 78 -21.94 -3.84 15.43
C LYS A 78 -21.51 -2.38 15.58
N ALA A 79 -20.32 -2.16 16.09
CA ALA A 79 -19.77 -0.81 16.24
C ALA A 79 -19.49 -0.16 14.87
N ILE A 80 -18.96 -0.90 13.87
CA ILE A 80 -18.77 -0.42 12.50
C ILE A 80 -20.13 -0.10 11.84
N VAL A 81 -21.10 -1.02 11.90
CA VAL A 81 -22.45 -0.80 11.34
C VAL A 81 -23.10 0.42 11.99
N SER A 82 -22.95 0.57 13.31
CA SER A 82 -23.46 1.76 14.02
C SER A 82 -22.81 3.04 13.57
N ALA A 83 -21.51 3.04 13.31
CA ALA A 83 -20.79 4.22 12.82
C ALA A 83 -21.22 4.59 11.38
N ILE A 84 -21.41 3.61 10.49
CA ILE A 84 -21.83 3.83 9.10
C ILE A 84 -23.25 4.39 9.03
N PHE A 85 -24.20 3.77 9.73
CA PHE A 85 -25.63 4.05 9.56
C PHE A 85 -26.23 4.94 10.65
N GLY A 86 -25.59 5.03 11.81
CA GLY A 86 -26.08 5.80 12.94
C GLY A 86 -25.52 7.21 13.03
N ILE A 87 -24.33 7.50 12.47
CA ILE A 87 -23.75 8.84 12.52
C ILE A 87 -24.23 9.64 11.32
N LEU A 88 -24.91 10.75 11.60
CA LEU A 88 -25.55 11.60 10.62
C LEU A 88 -24.96 13.02 10.61
N ASP A 89 -24.89 13.59 9.44
CA ASP A 89 -24.61 15.00 9.24
C ASP A 89 -25.77 15.84 9.84
N LYS A 90 -25.45 16.74 10.76
CA LYS A 90 -26.43 17.51 11.53
C LYS A 90 -27.30 18.44 10.69
N ASN A 91 -26.83 18.87 9.52
CA ASN A 91 -27.54 19.82 8.66
C ASN A 91 -28.49 19.11 7.71
N THR A 92 -28.10 17.94 7.20
CA THR A 92 -28.87 17.23 6.17
C THR A 92 -29.66 16.04 6.72
N GLY A 93 -29.28 15.49 7.90
CA GLY A 93 -29.85 14.27 8.46
C GLY A 93 -29.51 13.00 7.67
N TYR A 94 -28.66 13.12 6.65
CA TYR A 94 -28.14 11.99 5.90
C TYR A 94 -26.89 11.42 6.54
N ARG A 95 -26.46 10.23 6.08
CA ARG A 95 -25.23 9.57 6.48
C ARG A 95 -24.03 10.51 6.42
N GLN A 96 -23.28 10.62 7.52
CA GLN A 96 -22.09 11.46 7.61
C GLN A 96 -20.97 10.89 6.73
N PHE A 97 -20.67 9.58 6.86
CA PHE A 97 -19.59 8.94 6.17
C PHE A 97 -20.08 8.27 4.89
N ARG A 98 -19.44 8.56 3.77
CA ARG A 98 -19.80 8.04 2.44
C ARG A 98 -18.73 7.15 1.85
N GLU A 99 -17.57 7.11 2.49
CA GLU A 99 -16.39 6.35 2.08
C GLU A 99 -15.87 5.60 3.30
N VAL A 100 -15.98 4.29 3.28
CA VAL A 100 -15.53 3.41 4.37
C VAL A 100 -14.35 2.59 3.87
N PHE A 101 -13.25 2.61 4.60
CA PHE A 101 -12.08 1.80 4.32
C PHE A 101 -11.82 0.84 5.48
N LEU A 102 -12.05 -0.46 5.24
CA LEU A 102 -11.90 -1.52 6.22
C LEU A 102 -10.70 -2.41 5.88
N VAL A 103 -9.64 -2.29 6.64
CA VAL A 103 -8.49 -3.18 6.60
C VAL A 103 -8.57 -4.14 7.76
N VAL A 104 -8.78 -5.41 7.50
CA VAL A 104 -8.85 -6.48 8.49
C VAL A 104 -8.22 -7.75 7.94
N ALA A 105 -7.50 -8.49 8.76
CA ALA A 105 -6.74 -9.66 8.34
C ALA A 105 -7.64 -10.77 7.73
N ARG A 106 -7.02 -11.66 6.95
CA ARG A 106 -7.73 -12.82 6.36
C ARG A 106 -8.46 -13.65 7.42
N LYS A 107 -9.54 -14.32 7.01
CA LYS A 107 -10.37 -15.23 7.84
C LYS A 107 -11.19 -14.53 8.94
N ASN A 108 -11.29 -13.20 8.93
CA ASN A 108 -12.16 -12.43 9.84
C ASN A 108 -13.58 -12.21 9.30
N GLY A 109 -14.01 -12.92 8.26
CA GLY A 109 -15.38 -12.84 7.71
C GLY A 109 -15.65 -11.55 6.90
N LYS A 110 -14.62 -10.90 6.37
CA LYS A 110 -14.68 -9.61 5.65
C LYS A 110 -15.71 -9.59 4.51
N THR A 111 -15.66 -10.58 3.61
CA THR A 111 -16.51 -10.64 2.41
C THR A 111 -17.98 -10.84 2.77
N LEU A 112 -18.29 -11.75 3.70
CA LEU A 112 -19.67 -11.97 4.18
C LEU A 112 -20.22 -10.74 4.90
N PHE A 113 -19.40 -10.07 5.73
CA PHE A 113 -19.78 -8.83 6.41
C PHE A 113 -20.08 -7.70 5.42
N ALA A 114 -19.24 -7.54 4.38
CA ALA A 114 -19.47 -6.56 3.31
C ALA A 114 -20.73 -6.88 2.50
N ALA A 115 -20.99 -8.17 2.19
CA ALA A 115 -22.21 -8.63 1.52
C ALA A 115 -23.47 -8.37 2.37
N ALA A 116 -23.39 -8.54 3.68
CA ALA A 116 -24.49 -8.23 4.60
C ALA A 116 -24.80 -6.71 4.67
N ILE A 117 -23.77 -5.85 4.68
CA ILE A 117 -23.95 -4.40 4.54
C ILE A 117 -24.59 -4.06 3.20
N MET A 118 -24.13 -4.69 2.11
CA MET A 118 -24.71 -4.53 0.78
C MET A 118 -26.18 -4.95 0.74
N ALA A 119 -26.58 -6.03 1.44
CA ALA A 119 -27.98 -6.44 1.55
C ALA A 119 -28.81 -5.35 2.24
N TYR A 120 -28.34 -4.79 3.35
CA TYR A 120 -29.04 -3.68 3.99
C TYR A 120 -29.20 -2.47 3.05
N MET A 121 -28.16 -2.11 2.30
CA MET A 121 -28.21 -1.02 1.30
C MET A 121 -29.19 -1.32 0.16
N ALA A 122 -29.35 -2.58 -0.23
CA ALA A 122 -30.22 -3.00 -1.32
C ALA A 122 -31.71 -2.99 -0.94
N TYR A 123 -32.05 -3.41 0.28
CA TYR A 123 -33.43 -3.65 0.70
C TYR A 123 -33.99 -2.59 1.64
N ILE A 124 -33.15 -1.92 2.45
CA ILE A 124 -33.63 -1.14 3.61
C ILE A 124 -33.20 0.33 3.58
N ASP A 125 -32.06 0.67 2.95
CA ASP A 125 -31.51 2.04 3.02
C ASP A 125 -32.42 3.12 2.41
N GLY A 126 -33.42 2.72 1.62
CA GLY A 126 -34.55 3.56 1.29
C GLY A 126 -34.42 4.42 0.02
N GLU A 127 -33.44 4.17 -0.86
CA GLU A 127 -33.36 4.83 -2.17
C GLU A 127 -34.03 3.99 -3.26
N TYR A 128 -35.11 4.55 -3.87
CA TYR A 128 -35.76 3.93 -5.03
C TYR A 128 -34.87 4.02 -6.27
N GLY A 129 -34.78 2.93 -7.04
CA GLY A 129 -33.94 2.86 -8.23
C GLY A 129 -32.44 2.82 -7.90
N ALA A 130 -32.09 2.24 -6.75
CA ALA A 130 -30.71 2.10 -6.32
C ALA A 130 -29.90 1.21 -7.28
N LYS A 131 -28.65 1.58 -7.53
CA LYS A 131 -27.69 0.78 -8.28
C LYS A 131 -26.53 0.42 -7.37
N LEU A 132 -26.31 -0.88 -7.19
CA LEU A 132 -25.24 -1.40 -6.35
C LEU A 132 -24.23 -2.13 -7.24
N TYR A 133 -22.94 -1.95 -6.95
CA TYR A 133 -21.88 -2.52 -7.74
C TYR A 133 -20.85 -3.25 -6.88
N CYS A 134 -20.52 -4.50 -7.27
CA CYS A 134 -19.34 -5.21 -6.78
C CYS A 134 -18.23 -4.99 -7.81
N LEU A 135 -17.12 -4.39 -7.39
CA LEU A 135 -16.05 -3.96 -8.26
C LEU A 135 -14.75 -4.70 -7.93
N ALA A 136 -14.09 -5.23 -8.97
CA ALA A 136 -12.76 -5.83 -8.85
C ALA A 136 -12.01 -5.75 -10.19
N PRO A 137 -10.67 -5.94 -10.18
CA PRO A 137 -9.87 -5.97 -11.40
C PRO A 137 -10.32 -7.02 -12.42
N LYS A 138 -10.70 -8.19 -11.91
CA LYS A 138 -11.22 -9.32 -12.72
C LYS A 138 -12.65 -9.65 -12.30
N LEU A 139 -13.46 -10.10 -13.26
CA LEU A 139 -14.85 -10.44 -13.00
C LEU A 139 -15.00 -11.58 -11.98
N GLU A 140 -14.10 -12.57 -12.04
CA GLU A 140 -14.06 -13.71 -11.11
C GLU A 140 -13.81 -13.27 -9.65
N GLN A 141 -13.09 -12.19 -9.43
CA GLN A 141 -12.89 -11.60 -8.10
C GLN A 141 -14.14 -10.85 -7.61
N ALA A 142 -14.81 -10.13 -8.53
CA ALA A 142 -16.08 -9.47 -8.21
C ALA A 142 -17.19 -10.48 -7.90
N ASP A 143 -17.08 -11.72 -8.43
CA ASP A 143 -18.02 -12.80 -8.16
C ASP A 143 -18.06 -13.19 -6.69
N LEU A 144 -16.96 -13.18 -5.97
CA LEU A 144 -16.91 -13.60 -4.57
C LEU A 144 -17.89 -12.81 -3.69
N ALA A 145 -17.83 -11.49 -3.75
CA ALA A 145 -18.73 -10.63 -2.98
C ALA A 145 -20.17 -10.63 -3.53
N TYR A 146 -20.32 -10.70 -4.85
CA TYR A 146 -21.62 -10.77 -5.51
C TYR A 146 -22.34 -12.09 -5.19
N ASP A 147 -21.64 -13.22 -5.22
CA ASP A 147 -22.20 -14.53 -4.90
C ASP A 147 -22.49 -14.68 -3.40
N ALA A 148 -21.65 -14.10 -2.52
CA ALA A 148 -21.96 -14.03 -1.09
C ALA A 148 -23.27 -13.26 -0.84
N PHE A 149 -23.50 -12.13 -1.52
CA PHE A 149 -24.76 -11.41 -1.48
C PHE A 149 -25.92 -12.28 -2.02
N TYR A 150 -25.72 -12.94 -3.16
CA TYR A 150 -26.78 -13.76 -3.75
C TYR A 150 -27.14 -14.95 -2.87
N GLN A 151 -26.19 -15.55 -2.17
CA GLN A 151 -26.46 -16.63 -1.21
C GLN A 151 -27.29 -16.13 -0.01
N ILE A 152 -27.00 -14.94 0.52
CA ILE A 152 -27.85 -14.31 1.55
C ILE A 152 -29.30 -14.21 1.04
N VAL A 153 -29.49 -13.74 -0.20
CA VAL A 153 -30.84 -13.63 -0.80
C VAL A 153 -31.52 -14.98 -0.94
N GLN A 154 -30.80 -16.03 -1.36
CA GLN A 154 -31.39 -17.34 -1.58
C GLN A 154 -31.74 -18.09 -0.29
N GLN A 155 -31.05 -17.79 0.81
CA GLN A 155 -31.27 -18.47 2.08
C GLN A 155 -32.46 -17.89 2.89
N ASP A 156 -32.96 -16.73 2.50
CA ASP A 156 -34.08 -16.07 3.15
C ASP A 156 -35.28 -16.01 2.19
N GLU A 157 -36.47 -16.52 2.65
CA GLU A 157 -37.67 -16.62 1.84
C GLU A 157 -38.19 -15.25 1.41
N GLU A 158 -38.25 -14.25 2.32
CA GLU A 158 -38.78 -12.91 2.03
C GLU A 158 -37.87 -12.18 1.01
N LEU A 159 -36.57 -12.27 1.18
CA LEU A 159 -35.62 -11.63 0.24
C LEU A 159 -35.62 -12.33 -1.12
N SER A 160 -35.76 -13.66 -1.14
CA SER A 160 -35.79 -14.47 -2.36
C SER A 160 -37.03 -14.19 -3.20
N GLU A 161 -38.20 -14.03 -2.57
CA GLU A 161 -39.47 -13.79 -3.25
C GLU A 161 -39.49 -12.50 -4.05
N ILE A 162 -38.89 -11.41 -3.51
CA ILE A 162 -38.88 -10.09 -4.16
C ILE A 162 -37.67 -9.88 -5.08
N SER A 163 -36.77 -10.87 -5.17
CA SER A 163 -35.50 -10.75 -5.91
C SER A 163 -35.43 -11.69 -7.11
N LYS A 164 -34.94 -11.20 -8.23
CA LYS A 164 -34.82 -11.98 -9.45
C LYS A 164 -33.39 -11.94 -9.99
N LYS A 165 -32.69 -13.07 -10.02
CA LYS A 165 -31.41 -13.21 -10.72
C LYS A 165 -31.64 -13.20 -12.22
N ARG A 166 -31.06 -12.22 -12.90
CA ARG A 166 -31.08 -12.11 -14.37
C ARG A 166 -29.68 -12.46 -14.90
N ARG A 167 -29.51 -12.44 -16.22
CA ARG A 167 -28.25 -12.80 -16.86
C ARG A 167 -27.09 -11.90 -16.42
N SER A 168 -27.34 -10.60 -16.20
CA SER A 168 -26.31 -9.60 -15.95
C SER A 168 -26.36 -8.96 -14.57
N ASP A 169 -27.41 -9.22 -13.80
CA ASP A 169 -27.63 -8.57 -12.50
C ASP A 169 -28.63 -9.36 -11.62
N ILE A 170 -28.73 -8.93 -10.37
CA ILE A 170 -29.86 -9.27 -9.49
C ILE A 170 -30.76 -8.04 -9.43
N TYR A 171 -32.05 -8.24 -9.61
CA TYR A 171 -33.05 -7.19 -9.63
C TYR A 171 -34.07 -7.36 -8.52
N ILE A 172 -34.26 -6.32 -7.72
CA ILE A 172 -35.26 -6.26 -6.68
C ILE A 172 -36.42 -5.40 -7.20
N GLN A 173 -37.55 -6.02 -7.51
CA GLN A 173 -38.63 -5.41 -8.25
C GLN A 173 -39.31 -4.30 -7.44
N GLU A 174 -39.55 -4.52 -6.16
CA GLU A 174 -40.27 -3.60 -5.28
C GLU A 174 -39.62 -2.23 -5.19
N PHE A 175 -38.28 -2.20 -5.15
CA PHE A 175 -37.49 -0.96 -5.01
C PHE A 175 -36.85 -0.51 -6.31
N ASN A 176 -37.09 -1.21 -7.42
CA ASN A 176 -36.40 -0.96 -8.71
C ASN A 176 -34.86 -0.95 -8.56
N THR A 177 -34.36 -1.77 -7.66
CA THR A 177 -32.93 -1.83 -7.32
C THR A 177 -32.21 -2.85 -8.20
N THR A 178 -30.98 -2.53 -8.64
CA THR A 178 -30.14 -3.44 -9.42
C THR A 178 -28.79 -3.63 -8.77
N ILE A 179 -28.32 -4.87 -8.72
CA ILE A 179 -27.01 -5.26 -8.19
C ILE A 179 -26.19 -5.87 -9.33
N LYS A 180 -25.01 -5.33 -9.61
CA LYS A 180 -24.15 -5.76 -10.71
C LYS A 180 -22.72 -6.00 -10.23
N LYS A 181 -22.06 -6.99 -10.84
CA LYS A 181 -20.62 -7.16 -10.77
C LYS A 181 -19.96 -6.48 -11.97
N ILE A 182 -18.85 -5.82 -11.74
CA ILE A 182 -18.13 -5.05 -12.77
C ILE A 182 -16.63 -5.33 -12.65
N ALA A 183 -16.01 -5.73 -13.76
CA ALA A 183 -14.55 -5.72 -13.90
C ALA A 183 -14.08 -4.35 -14.42
N PHE A 184 -12.84 -4.02 -14.19
CA PHE A 184 -12.23 -2.79 -14.71
C PHE A 184 -12.33 -2.74 -16.24
N ASN A 185 -12.85 -1.66 -16.74
CA ASN A 185 -12.92 -1.43 -18.19
C ASN A 185 -12.78 0.06 -18.49
N SER A 186 -11.62 0.45 -19.00
CA SER A 186 -11.28 1.84 -19.34
C SER A 186 -12.16 2.48 -20.42
N LYS A 187 -12.93 1.70 -21.17
CA LYS A 187 -13.73 2.19 -22.31
C LYS A 187 -15.22 2.44 -22.00
N LYS A 188 -15.69 2.09 -20.78
CA LYS A 188 -17.12 2.21 -20.41
C LYS A 188 -17.32 2.93 -19.08
N SER A 189 -16.54 3.95 -18.81
CA SER A 189 -16.52 4.63 -17.51
C SER A 189 -17.64 5.66 -17.28
N ASP A 190 -18.40 6.01 -18.31
CA ASP A 190 -19.41 7.07 -18.22
C ASP A 190 -20.82 6.50 -17.98
N GLY A 191 -21.58 7.16 -17.11
CA GLY A 191 -22.99 6.84 -16.85
C GLY A 191 -23.28 5.98 -15.60
N PHE A 192 -22.33 5.79 -14.70
CA PHE A 192 -22.59 5.20 -13.39
C PHE A 192 -23.38 6.18 -12.50
N ASN A 193 -24.29 5.62 -11.69
CA ASN A 193 -25.03 6.36 -10.67
C ASN A 193 -25.18 5.44 -9.44
N PRO A 194 -24.09 5.14 -8.74
CA PRO A 194 -24.07 4.19 -7.66
C PRO A 194 -24.74 4.75 -6.40
N HIS A 195 -25.58 3.91 -5.78
CA HIS A 195 -26.01 4.08 -4.41
C HIS A 195 -25.05 3.37 -3.44
N PHE A 196 -24.50 2.23 -3.89
CA PHE A 196 -23.49 1.49 -3.15
C PHE A 196 -22.42 0.92 -4.09
N VAL A 197 -21.18 1.00 -3.67
CA VAL A 197 -20.04 0.37 -4.33
C VAL A 197 -19.29 -0.46 -3.30
N LEU A 198 -19.14 -1.75 -3.59
CA LEU A 198 -18.28 -2.65 -2.84
C LEU A 198 -16.99 -2.89 -3.62
N ASN A 199 -15.88 -2.42 -3.08
CA ASN A 199 -14.54 -2.69 -3.55
C ASN A 199 -13.90 -3.72 -2.64
N ASP A 200 -13.76 -4.96 -3.09
CA ASP A 200 -13.10 -6.00 -2.28
C ASP A 200 -11.67 -6.23 -2.77
N GLU A 201 -10.82 -6.70 -1.85
CA GLU A 201 -9.40 -7.01 -2.09
C GLU A 201 -8.62 -5.87 -2.76
N MET A 202 -8.76 -4.65 -2.22
CA MET A 202 -8.12 -3.44 -2.75
C MET A 202 -6.60 -3.55 -2.84
N GLU A 203 -5.98 -4.40 -2.04
CA GLU A 203 -4.54 -4.67 -2.06
C GLU A 203 -4.04 -5.31 -3.36
N ALA A 204 -4.94 -5.92 -4.13
CA ALA A 204 -4.62 -6.57 -5.41
C ALA A 204 -5.00 -5.70 -6.61
N TRP A 205 -5.46 -4.47 -6.40
CA TRP A 205 -5.86 -3.59 -7.49
C TRP A 205 -4.63 -3.00 -8.18
N PRO A 206 -4.51 -3.14 -9.51
CA PRO A 206 -3.33 -2.67 -10.25
C PRO A 206 -3.20 -1.15 -10.15
N GLY A 207 -2.06 -0.64 -9.76
CA GLY A 207 -1.62 0.75 -9.66
C GLY A 207 -2.57 1.82 -10.22
N ASP A 208 -2.20 2.45 -11.32
CA ASP A 208 -2.98 3.52 -11.97
C ASP A 208 -4.39 3.12 -12.42
N GLN A 209 -4.61 1.86 -12.81
CA GLN A 209 -5.94 1.42 -13.24
C GLN A 209 -6.89 1.36 -12.04
N GLY A 210 -6.40 0.89 -10.90
CA GLY A 210 -7.16 0.86 -9.65
C GLY A 210 -7.53 2.27 -9.18
N LEU A 211 -6.59 3.21 -9.21
CA LEU A 211 -6.82 4.62 -8.89
C LEU A 211 -7.89 5.24 -9.79
N LYS A 212 -7.73 5.14 -11.11
CA LYS A 212 -8.71 5.66 -12.09
C LYS A 212 -10.10 5.08 -11.92
N GLN A 213 -10.20 3.76 -11.69
CA GLN A 213 -11.49 3.11 -11.52
C GLN A 213 -12.18 3.51 -10.22
N TYR A 214 -11.41 3.68 -9.14
CA TYR A 214 -11.91 4.20 -7.88
C TYR A 214 -12.46 5.63 -8.04
N ASP A 215 -11.70 6.51 -8.68
CA ASP A 215 -12.07 7.92 -8.91
C ASP A 215 -13.34 8.04 -9.75
N VAL A 216 -13.51 7.19 -10.77
CA VAL A 216 -14.74 7.13 -11.58
C VAL A 216 -15.95 6.81 -10.70
N MET A 217 -15.85 5.82 -9.81
CA MET A 217 -16.97 5.47 -8.92
C MET A 217 -17.19 6.53 -7.84
N ALA A 218 -16.14 7.08 -7.27
CA ALA A 218 -16.25 8.14 -6.26
C ALA A 218 -16.89 9.40 -6.82
N SER A 219 -16.51 9.82 -8.03
CA SER A 219 -17.09 10.98 -8.71
C SER A 219 -18.57 10.77 -9.09
N ALA A 220 -18.96 9.53 -9.39
CA ALA A 220 -20.33 9.18 -9.77
C ALA A 220 -21.34 9.19 -8.60
N LEU A 221 -20.90 9.32 -7.35
CA LEU A 221 -21.77 9.34 -6.16
C LEU A 221 -22.65 10.60 -6.07
N GLY A 222 -22.33 11.66 -6.80
CA GLY A 222 -22.89 13.00 -6.61
C GLY A 222 -24.41 13.11 -6.81
N ALA A 223 -25.02 12.18 -7.56
CA ALA A 223 -26.46 12.20 -7.84
C ALA A 223 -27.32 11.54 -6.74
N ARG A 224 -26.70 10.91 -5.74
CA ARG A 224 -27.40 10.21 -4.64
C ARG A 224 -27.34 11.03 -3.35
N LYS A 225 -28.40 10.92 -2.54
CA LYS A 225 -28.49 11.65 -1.26
C LYS A 225 -27.53 11.09 -0.21
N GLN A 226 -27.47 9.78 -0.07
CA GLN A 226 -26.65 9.10 0.93
C GLN A 226 -25.94 7.85 0.37
N PRO A 227 -25.13 8.01 -0.69
CA PRO A 227 -24.41 6.90 -1.27
C PRO A 227 -23.31 6.38 -0.31
N LEU A 228 -22.81 5.17 -0.59
CA LEU A 228 -21.75 4.58 0.21
C LEU A 228 -20.75 3.83 -0.69
N ILE A 229 -19.46 4.09 -0.53
CA ILE A 229 -18.38 3.21 -0.97
C ILE A 229 -17.88 2.45 0.25
N LEU A 230 -17.86 1.13 0.15
CA LEU A 230 -17.22 0.25 1.12
C LEU A 230 -16.03 -0.43 0.43
N SER A 231 -14.84 -0.07 0.87
CA SER A 231 -13.59 -0.65 0.40
C SER A 231 -13.03 -1.57 1.47
N THR A 232 -12.84 -2.83 1.13
CA THR A 232 -12.32 -3.84 2.06
C THR A 232 -10.98 -4.39 1.56
N SER A 233 -10.05 -4.65 2.49
CA SER A 233 -8.71 -5.10 2.13
C SER A 233 -8.02 -5.86 3.27
N THR A 234 -6.99 -6.60 2.91
CA THR A 234 -5.83 -6.87 3.77
C THR A 234 -4.68 -5.98 3.31
N ALA A 235 -3.50 -6.05 3.91
CA ALA A 235 -2.31 -5.52 3.26
C ALA A 235 -1.93 -6.39 2.03
N GLY A 236 -1.18 -5.82 1.11
CA GLY A 236 -0.77 -6.45 -0.15
C GLY A 236 0.69 -6.22 -0.48
N TYR A 237 1.00 -6.46 -1.74
CA TYR A 237 2.34 -6.31 -2.32
C TYR A 237 2.41 -5.20 -3.37
N GLU A 238 1.27 -4.78 -3.95
CA GLU A 238 1.23 -3.71 -4.94
C GLU A 238 1.65 -2.37 -4.33
N ASN A 239 2.49 -1.63 -5.04
CA ASN A 239 2.99 -0.32 -4.62
C ASN A 239 2.30 0.81 -5.38
N ASP A 240 2.15 1.96 -4.70
CA ASP A 240 1.61 3.20 -5.25
C ASP A 240 0.20 3.07 -5.86
N GLY A 241 -0.57 2.06 -5.40
CA GLY A 241 -1.96 1.83 -5.80
C GLY A 241 -2.97 2.53 -4.91
N ILE A 242 -4.26 2.28 -5.21
CA ILE A 242 -5.39 2.86 -4.44
C ILE A 242 -5.35 2.46 -2.95
N TYR A 243 -4.84 1.27 -2.62
CA TYR A 243 -4.65 0.86 -1.23
C TYR A 243 -3.74 1.83 -0.48
N ASP A 244 -2.61 2.22 -1.08
CA ASP A 244 -1.65 3.13 -0.47
C ASP A 244 -2.22 4.54 -0.32
N GLU A 245 -2.96 5.02 -1.32
CA GLU A 245 -3.61 6.32 -1.25
C GLU A 245 -4.65 6.36 -0.12
N LEU A 246 -5.50 5.32 -0.01
CA LEU A 246 -6.47 5.22 1.08
C LEU A 246 -5.79 5.08 2.45
N MET A 247 -4.69 4.34 2.55
CA MET A 247 -3.89 4.24 3.77
C MET A 247 -3.29 5.59 4.18
N LYS A 248 -2.72 6.33 3.22
CA LYS A 248 -2.16 7.67 3.43
C LYS A 248 -3.22 8.66 3.92
N ARG A 249 -4.36 8.75 3.24
CA ARG A 249 -5.52 9.57 3.63
C ARG A 249 -6.03 9.19 5.02
N SER A 250 -6.25 7.90 5.26
CA SER A 250 -6.74 7.36 6.53
C SER A 250 -5.81 7.67 7.69
N THR A 251 -4.51 7.42 7.54
CA THR A 251 -3.54 7.68 8.61
C THR A 251 -3.32 9.16 8.87
N ALA A 252 -3.41 10.02 7.84
CA ALA A 252 -3.39 11.48 8.01
C ALA A 252 -4.60 11.96 8.81
N PHE A 253 -5.80 11.48 8.48
CA PHE A 253 -7.03 11.76 9.21
C PHE A 253 -6.93 11.33 10.69
N LEU A 254 -6.52 10.10 10.93
CA LEU A 254 -6.40 9.53 12.29
C LEU A 254 -5.33 10.23 13.15
N LYS A 255 -4.30 10.82 12.54
CA LYS A 255 -3.28 11.65 13.23
C LYS A 255 -3.71 13.10 13.45
N GLY A 256 -4.92 13.47 13.07
CA GLY A 256 -5.43 14.84 13.20
C GLY A 256 -4.74 15.86 12.27
N ARG A 257 -4.01 15.41 11.25
CA ARG A 257 -3.35 16.28 10.25
C ARG A 257 -4.30 16.72 9.13
N GLY A 258 -5.47 16.12 9.06
CA GLY A 258 -6.54 16.45 8.09
C GLY A 258 -7.57 17.43 8.66
N LYS A 259 -7.20 18.42 9.46
CA LYS A 259 -8.11 19.47 9.96
C LYS A 259 -8.64 20.43 8.87
N GLY A 260 -8.32 20.15 7.60
CA GLY A 260 -8.99 20.74 6.46
C GLY A 260 -10.18 19.89 6.03
N ASP A 261 -11.14 20.51 5.38
CA ASP A 261 -12.46 19.95 5.02
C ASP A 261 -12.48 18.70 4.11
N THR A 262 -11.34 18.17 3.69
CA THR A 262 -11.22 17.18 2.62
C THR A 262 -11.61 15.75 3.03
N GLU A 263 -11.41 15.34 4.29
CA GLU A 263 -11.64 13.95 4.71
C GLU A 263 -12.90 13.77 5.59
N LYS A 264 -13.80 14.73 5.61
CA LYS A 264 -15.03 14.68 6.43
C LYS A 264 -15.95 13.49 6.16
N ARG A 265 -15.80 12.84 5.01
CA ARG A 265 -16.65 11.73 4.57
C ARG A 265 -15.98 10.36 4.65
N LEU A 266 -14.68 10.32 4.98
CA LEU A 266 -13.89 9.08 5.12
C LEU A 266 -14.04 8.49 6.53
N LEU A 267 -14.27 7.18 6.59
CA LEU A 267 -14.36 6.39 7.82
C LEU A 267 -13.41 5.19 7.75
N PRO A 268 -12.19 5.31 8.26
CA PRO A 268 -11.23 4.23 8.20
C PRO A 268 -11.29 3.33 9.43
N PHE A 269 -11.27 2.01 9.23
CA PHE A 269 -11.10 0.99 10.25
C PHE A 269 -9.88 0.15 9.91
N LEU A 270 -8.75 0.44 10.55
CA LEU A 270 -7.46 -0.17 10.26
C LEU A 270 -7.08 -1.14 11.39
N PHE A 271 -7.41 -2.42 11.23
CA PHE A 271 -7.01 -3.50 12.13
C PHE A 271 -5.60 -3.98 11.74
N ILE A 272 -4.60 -3.37 12.34
CA ILE A 272 -3.17 -3.58 12.03
C ILE A 272 -2.43 -3.80 13.35
N ILE A 273 -1.42 -4.65 13.37
CA ILE A 273 -0.54 -4.79 14.52
C ILE A 273 0.24 -3.50 14.76
N ASP A 274 0.67 -3.25 16.00
CA ASP A 274 1.41 -2.04 16.37
C ASP A 274 2.93 -2.24 16.37
N ASP A 275 3.37 -3.42 16.78
CA ASP A 275 4.78 -3.80 16.94
C ASP A 275 5.13 -4.96 16.00
N VAL A 276 5.84 -4.64 14.92
CA VAL A 276 6.23 -5.63 13.90
C VAL A 276 7.23 -6.65 14.46
N GLU A 277 8.05 -6.28 15.45
CA GLU A 277 8.99 -7.23 16.06
C GLU A 277 8.29 -8.33 16.87
N LYS A 278 7.06 -8.07 17.30
CA LYS A 278 6.22 -9.02 18.04
C LYS A 278 5.11 -9.64 17.18
N TRP A 279 5.35 -9.71 15.86
CA TRP A 279 4.37 -10.18 14.88
C TRP A 279 3.81 -11.59 15.15
N ASP A 280 4.53 -12.41 15.90
CA ASP A 280 4.22 -13.79 16.23
C ASP A 280 3.55 -13.96 17.62
N THR A 281 3.23 -12.84 18.30
CA THR A 281 2.56 -12.89 19.59
C THR A 281 1.04 -12.79 19.45
N ARG A 282 0.32 -13.47 20.34
CA ARG A 282 -1.14 -13.41 20.38
C ARG A 282 -1.65 -12.00 20.62
N GLU A 283 -0.96 -11.24 21.48
CA GLU A 283 -1.29 -9.86 21.82
C GLU A 283 -1.31 -8.94 20.60
N GLU A 284 -0.33 -9.07 19.71
CA GLU A 284 -0.31 -8.26 18.47
C GLU A 284 -1.35 -8.77 17.47
N LEU A 285 -1.47 -10.10 17.31
CA LEU A 285 -2.42 -10.67 16.35
C LEU A 285 -3.88 -10.37 16.70
N GLU A 286 -4.27 -10.26 17.96
CA GLU A 286 -5.61 -9.83 18.36
C GLU A 286 -5.94 -8.42 17.87
N LYS A 287 -4.94 -7.55 17.63
CA LYS A 287 -5.14 -6.19 17.10
C LYS A 287 -5.51 -6.18 15.62
N SER A 288 -5.01 -7.11 14.83
CA SER A 288 -5.32 -7.24 13.40
C SER A 288 -6.44 -8.24 13.10
N ASN A 289 -6.76 -9.12 14.05
CA ASN A 289 -7.70 -10.21 13.91
C ASN A 289 -8.81 -10.16 15.00
N PRO A 290 -9.79 -9.26 14.85
CA PRO A 290 -10.84 -9.09 15.85
C PRO A 290 -11.75 -10.33 16.02
N ASN A 291 -11.73 -11.29 15.10
CA ASN A 291 -12.42 -12.58 15.18
C ASN A 291 -11.50 -13.74 15.57
N LEU A 292 -10.34 -13.48 16.13
CA LEU A 292 -9.46 -14.51 16.66
C LEU A 292 -10.19 -15.30 17.75
N CYS A 293 -10.16 -16.63 17.66
CA CYS A 293 -10.93 -17.58 18.48
C CYS A 293 -12.46 -17.52 18.29
N VAL A 294 -12.96 -16.75 17.33
CA VAL A 294 -14.37 -16.77 16.89
C VAL A 294 -14.50 -17.51 15.56
N SER A 295 -13.84 -17.03 14.51
CA SER A 295 -13.84 -17.63 13.18
C SER A 295 -12.60 -18.46 12.87
N VAL A 296 -11.50 -18.26 13.58
CA VAL A 296 -10.23 -18.98 13.41
C VAL A 296 -9.64 -19.31 14.78
N SER A 297 -9.21 -20.56 14.97
CA SER A 297 -8.57 -21.01 16.20
C SER A 297 -7.16 -20.42 16.36
N TRP A 298 -6.69 -20.33 17.60
CA TRP A 298 -5.30 -19.94 17.87
C TRP A 298 -4.29 -20.96 17.31
N GLU A 299 -4.60 -22.24 17.38
CA GLU A 299 -3.79 -23.34 16.83
C GLU A 299 -3.46 -23.12 15.35
N TYR A 300 -4.44 -22.69 14.54
CA TYR A 300 -4.18 -22.36 13.14
C TYR A 300 -3.10 -21.27 12.97
N TYR A 301 -3.09 -20.27 13.86
CA TYR A 301 -2.04 -19.24 13.81
C TYR A 301 -0.70 -19.75 14.28
N GLU A 302 -0.65 -20.61 15.31
CA GLU A 302 0.60 -21.24 15.78
C GLU A 302 1.28 -22.03 14.66
N ASP A 303 0.52 -22.81 13.91
CA ASP A 303 1.03 -23.55 12.75
C ASP A 303 1.60 -22.62 11.68
N LYS A 304 0.90 -21.55 11.34
CA LYS A 304 1.35 -20.56 10.36
C LYS A 304 2.60 -19.80 10.85
N ILE A 305 2.66 -19.43 12.12
CA ILE A 305 3.83 -18.81 12.75
C ILE A 305 5.04 -19.75 12.69
N ALA A 306 4.86 -21.05 13.00
CA ALA A 306 5.93 -22.02 12.96
C ALA A 306 6.55 -22.14 11.55
N VAL A 307 5.73 -22.06 10.50
CA VAL A 307 6.21 -22.04 9.10
C VAL A 307 6.89 -20.71 8.77
N ALA A 308 6.29 -19.58 9.16
CA ALA A 308 6.82 -18.25 8.89
C ALA A 308 8.19 -17.99 9.55
N LYS A 309 8.45 -18.58 10.71
CA LYS A 309 9.78 -18.53 11.38
C LYS A 309 10.89 -19.21 10.61
N LYS A 310 10.56 -20.14 9.71
CA LYS A 310 11.53 -20.93 8.94
C LYS A 310 11.75 -20.42 7.52
N SER A 311 10.91 -19.52 7.02
CA SER A 311 10.94 -19.05 5.63
C SER A 311 10.61 -17.58 5.55
N LEU A 312 11.50 -16.79 4.96
CA LEU A 312 11.27 -15.34 4.72
C LEU A 312 10.02 -15.09 3.87
N ALA A 313 9.80 -15.90 2.83
CA ALA A 313 8.60 -15.81 2.00
C ALA A 313 7.31 -16.07 2.80
N ALA A 314 7.31 -17.10 3.65
CA ALA A 314 6.17 -17.39 4.50
C ALA A 314 5.97 -16.32 5.58
N LYS A 315 7.04 -15.71 6.10
CA LYS A 315 6.97 -14.57 7.02
C LYS A 315 6.36 -13.35 6.33
N ALA A 316 6.80 -13.01 5.12
CA ALA A 316 6.25 -11.91 4.35
C ALA A 316 4.75 -12.11 4.05
N GLU A 317 4.34 -13.33 3.67
CA GLU A 317 2.93 -13.66 3.50
C GLU A 317 2.15 -13.52 4.81
N PHE A 318 2.69 -14.02 5.92
CA PHE A 318 2.05 -13.92 7.23
C PHE A 318 1.87 -12.46 7.66
N LEU A 319 2.91 -11.65 7.56
CA LEU A 319 2.87 -10.21 7.87
C LEU A 319 1.81 -9.50 7.02
N THR A 320 1.73 -9.81 5.74
CA THR A 320 0.77 -9.20 4.83
C THR A 320 -0.67 -9.63 5.15
N LYS A 321 -0.92 -10.92 5.28
CA LYS A 321 -2.29 -11.47 5.30
C LYS A 321 -2.90 -11.58 6.70
N PHE A 322 -2.08 -11.67 7.75
CA PHE A 322 -2.56 -11.83 9.12
C PHE A 322 -2.21 -10.67 10.07
N CYS A 323 -1.16 -9.90 9.75
CA CYS A 323 -0.76 -8.73 10.53
C CYS A 323 -1.18 -7.40 9.89
N ASN A 324 -1.58 -7.43 8.61
CA ASN A 324 -1.85 -6.27 7.76
C ASN A 324 -0.66 -5.30 7.65
N ILE A 325 0.55 -5.87 7.63
CA ILE A 325 1.80 -5.14 7.38
C ILE A 325 2.15 -5.32 5.91
N LYS A 326 2.16 -4.21 5.17
CA LYS A 326 2.49 -4.23 3.75
C LYS A 326 3.91 -4.74 3.52
N GLN A 327 4.07 -5.57 2.52
CA GLN A 327 5.33 -6.06 2.01
C GLN A 327 5.40 -5.79 0.50
N ASN A 328 6.59 -5.66 -0.05
CA ASN A 328 6.76 -5.44 -1.50
C ASN A 328 6.63 -6.74 -2.32
N SER A 329 6.94 -7.91 -1.73
CA SER A 329 6.76 -9.25 -2.31
C SER A 329 6.99 -10.35 -1.27
N SER A 330 6.51 -11.56 -1.56
CA SER A 330 6.80 -12.76 -0.74
C SER A 330 8.26 -13.25 -0.87
N ILE A 331 9.00 -12.76 -1.86
CA ILE A 331 10.42 -13.07 -2.12
C ILE A 331 11.31 -11.83 -2.09
N ALA A 332 10.78 -10.69 -1.63
CA ALA A 332 11.55 -9.46 -1.48
C ALA A 332 12.71 -9.64 -0.51
N TRP A 333 13.83 -9.03 -0.84
CA TRP A 333 14.99 -9.03 0.04
C TRP A 333 14.91 -7.96 1.13
N LEU A 334 14.56 -6.71 0.78
CA LEU A 334 14.48 -5.59 1.71
C LEU A 334 13.09 -5.48 2.33
N ASP A 335 13.03 -5.17 3.62
CA ASP A 335 11.77 -4.89 4.29
C ASP A 335 11.20 -3.53 3.81
N TYR A 336 9.92 -3.54 3.42
CA TYR A 336 9.23 -2.34 2.98
C TYR A 336 9.29 -1.22 4.03
N VAL A 337 9.12 -1.56 5.31
CA VAL A 337 9.09 -0.57 6.39
C VAL A 337 10.45 0.12 6.56
N ASP A 338 11.55 -0.59 6.37
CA ASP A 338 12.89 -0.03 6.51
C ASP A 338 13.23 0.89 5.34
N VAL A 339 12.84 0.53 4.11
CA VAL A 339 12.98 1.40 2.94
C VAL A 339 12.13 2.67 3.11
N GLU A 340 10.89 2.56 3.60
CA GLU A 340 10.03 3.72 3.85
C GLU A 340 10.56 4.65 4.96
N LYS A 341 11.17 4.12 6.00
CA LYS A 341 11.82 4.94 7.05
C LYS A 341 12.99 5.74 6.51
N ALA A 342 13.73 5.17 5.55
CA ALA A 342 14.87 5.83 4.91
C ALA A 342 14.45 6.81 3.81
N ALA A 343 13.21 6.79 3.35
CA ALA A 343 12.66 7.68 2.32
C ALA A 343 11.99 8.93 2.91
N GLY A 344 11.65 9.89 2.06
CA GLY A 344 10.81 11.06 2.42
C GLY A 344 11.55 12.23 3.08
N GLN A 345 12.85 12.20 3.16
CA GLN A 345 13.65 13.33 3.67
C GLN A 345 14.00 14.29 2.52
N ARG A 346 13.82 15.59 2.75
CA ARG A 346 14.13 16.59 1.74
C ARG A 346 15.58 17.01 1.83
N PHE A 347 16.32 16.81 0.76
CA PHE A 347 17.65 17.35 0.56
C PHE A 347 17.94 17.51 -0.94
N THR A 348 18.91 18.35 -1.25
CA THR A 348 19.33 18.69 -2.62
C THR A 348 20.84 18.56 -2.75
N LEU A 349 21.37 18.61 -3.96
CA LEU A 349 22.82 18.64 -4.18
C LEU A 349 23.52 19.83 -3.50
N GLU A 350 22.83 20.95 -3.31
CA GLU A 350 23.40 22.14 -2.63
C GLU A 350 23.71 21.88 -1.14
N ASP A 351 22.93 21.02 -0.47
CA ASP A 351 23.14 20.68 0.94
C ASP A 351 24.46 19.92 1.18
N PHE A 352 25.03 19.38 0.10
CA PHE A 352 26.27 18.61 0.10
C PHE A 352 27.43 19.33 -0.64
N ARG A 353 27.32 20.62 -0.85
CA ARG A 353 28.32 21.41 -1.53
C ARG A 353 29.68 21.26 -0.85
N GLY A 354 30.69 20.84 -1.63
CA GLY A 354 32.04 20.64 -1.16
C GLY A 354 32.34 19.29 -0.51
N CYS A 355 31.32 18.45 -0.30
CA CYS A 355 31.50 17.13 0.28
C CYS A 355 32.22 16.16 -0.66
N TYR A 356 32.87 15.17 -0.07
CA TYR A 356 33.34 13.99 -0.78
C TYR A 356 32.27 12.92 -0.81
N CYS A 357 32.29 12.07 -1.84
CA CYS A 357 31.38 10.94 -1.96
C CYS A 357 32.07 9.73 -2.60
N VAL A 358 31.42 8.60 -2.57
CA VAL A 358 31.63 7.49 -3.50
C VAL A 358 30.48 7.44 -4.48
N ALA A 359 30.72 6.95 -5.69
CA ALA A 359 29.69 6.86 -6.70
C ALA A 359 29.64 5.46 -7.32
N GLY A 360 28.51 5.12 -7.93
CA GLY A 360 28.35 3.91 -8.71
C GLY A 360 27.51 4.17 -9.95
N ILE A 361 27.76 3.43 -11.00
CA ILE A 361 27.09 3.55 -12.30
C ILE A 361 26.68 2.17 -12.79
N ASP A 362 25.38 2.00 -13.00
CA ASP A 362 24.81 0.85 -13.69
C ASP A 362 24.30 1.28 -15.06
N LEU A 363 24.91 0.75 -16.13
CA LEU A 363 24.64 1.14 -17.50
C LEU A 363 23.78 0.13 -18.24
N SER A 364 22.68 0.59 -18.77
CA SER A 364 21.86 -0.13 -19.75
C SER A 364 21.93 0.56 -21.11
N ARG A 365 21.80 -0.21 -22.20
CA ARG A 365 21.79 0.37 -23.56
C ARG A 365 20.40 0.71 -24.06
N THR A 366 19.42 -0.19 -23.92
CA THR A 366 18.15 -0.08 -24.67
C THR A 366 16.89 -0.32 -23.85
N THR A 367 16.86 -1.29 -22.95
CA THR A 367 15.62 -1.76 -22.32
C THR A 367 15.49 -1.39 -20.85
N ASP A 368 16.57 -1.45 -20.11
CA ASP A 368 16.62 -1.07 -18.69
C ASP A 368 17.03 0.40 -18.55
N LEU A 369 16.86 0.98 -17.35
CA LEU A 369 17.32 2.32 -17.07
C LEU A 369 18.84 2.32 -16.86
N THR A 370 19.49 3.42 -17.25
CA THR A 370 20.83 3.72 -16.75
C THR A 370 20.68 4.50 -15.45
N ALA A 371 21.42 4.12 -14.42
CA ALA A 371 21.41 4.78 -13.14
C ALA A 371 22.82 5.16 -12.67
N ALA A 372 22.95 6.34 -12.07
CA ALA A 372 24.16 6.79 -11.41
C ALA A 372 23.82 7.27 -10.00
N SER A 373 24.49 6.71 -8.99
CA SER A 373 24.23 6.99 -7.58
C SER A 373 25.48 7.54 -6.88
N LEU A 374 25.23 8.44 -5.91
CA LEU A 374 26.22 8.94 -4.96
C LEU A 374 25.87 8.45 -3.56
N ILE A 375 26.87 8.13 -2.76
CA ILE A 375 26.74 7.94 -1.31
C ILE A 375 27.64 8.98 -0.64
N ILE A 376 27.01 9.88 0.12
CA ILE A 376 27.65 10.97 0.86
C ILE A 376 27.49 10.70 2.35
N GLU A 377 28.59 10.62 3.09
CA GLU A 377 28.55 10.51 4.55
C GLU A 377 28.48 11.90 5.18
N LYS A 378 27.46 12.16 5.95
CA LYS A 378 27.31 13.42 6.68
C LYS A 378 26.50 13.16 7.96
N ASP A 379 26.95 13.73 9.08
CA ASP A 379 26.26 13.65 10.38
C ASP A 379 25.91 12.21 10.80
N GLY A 380 26.80 11.24 10.51
CA GLY A 380 26.60 9.83 10.84
C GLY A 380 25.55 9.11 9.99
N LYS A 381 25.10 9.70 8.88
CA LYS A 381 24.17 9.14 7.91
C LYS A 381 24.78 9.01 6.52
N ASN A 382 24.28 8.05 5.74
CA ASN A 382 24.57 7.85 4.33
C ASN A 382 23.45 8.45 3.49
N TYR A 383 23.69 9.59 2.86
CA TYR A 383 22.76 10.23 1.93
C TYR A 383 22.96 9.67 0.53
N VAL A 384 21.88 9.18 -0.07
CA VAL A 384 21.92 8.61 -1.42
C VAL A 384 21.23 9.56 -2.40
N ILE A 385 21.95 9.92 -3.46
CA ILE A 385 21.41 10.72 -4.56
C ILE A 385 21.57 9.92 -5.84
N THR A 386 20.45 9.60 -6.48
CA THR A 386 20.42 8.80 -7.71
C THR A 386 19.80 9.60 -8.85
N LYS A 387 20.46 9.62 -9.99
CA LYS A 387 19.97 10.15 -11.26
C LYS A 387 19.77 9.00 -12.24
N PHE A 388 18.59 8.98 -12.88
CA PHE A 388 18.25 8.00 -13.90
C PHE A 388 18.32 8.63 -15.28
N PHE A 389 18.58 7.78 -16.31
CA PHE A 389 18.62 8.17 -17.71
C PHE A 389 17.85 7.14 -18.54
N MET A 390 17.02 7.61 -19.47
CA MET A 390 16.21 6.76 -20.33
C MET A 390 16.12 7.32 -21.74
N PRO A 391 16.21 6.48 -22.82
CA PRO A 391 16.01 6.93 -24.18
C PRO A 391 14.60 7.46 -24.42
N ARG A 392 14.46 8.45 -25.31
CA ARG A 392 13.17 9.09 -25.61
C ARG A 392 12.11 8.11 -26.11
N GLU A 393 12.47 7.19 -26.99
CA GLU A 393 11.52 6.17 -27.47
C GLU A 393 11.06 5.25 -26.35
N ARG A 394 11.99 4.80 -25.51
CA ARG A 394 11.66 3.96 -24.37
C ARG A 394 10.75 4.69 -23.37
N PHE A 395 11.01 5.97 -23.11
CA PHE A 395 10.18 6.82 -22.26
C PHE A 395 8.71 6.87 -22.74
N LYS A 396 8.49 7.06 -24.07
CA LYS A 396 7.14 7.08 -24.66
C LYS A 396 6.40 5.75 -24.48
N VAL A 397 7.11 4.63 -24.60
CA VAL A 397 6.55 3.29 -24.45
C VAL A 397 6.28 2.98 -22.98
N ALA A 398 7.25 3.26 -22.12
CA ALA A 398 7.20 2.93 -20.70
C ALA A 398 6.03 3.61 -19.95
N ILE A 399 5.73 4.88 -20.26
CA ILE A 399 4.57 5.59 -19.70
C ILE A 399 3.26 4.84 -19.94
N ASN A 400 3.12 4.16 -21.09
CA ASN A 400 1.88 3.47 -21.45
C ASN A 400 1.85 1.99 -21.00
N GLU A 401 3.02 1.35 -20.87
CA GLU A 401 3.12 -0.09 -20.64
C GLU A 401 3.45 -0.47 -19.19
N GLU A 402 4.20 0.37 -18.45
CA GLU A 402 4.74 -0.01 -17.14
C GLU A 402 3.94 0.54 -15.97
N ASN A 403 2.95 1.42 -16.20
CA ASN A 403 2.18 2.11 -15.16
C ASN A 403 3.06 2.87 -14.13
N VAL A 404 4.27 3.28 -14.55
CA VAL A 404 5.22 4.06 -13.75
C VAL A 404 5.13 5.53 -14.20
N PRO A 405 4.97 6.51 -13.30
CA PRO A 405 4.81 7.92 -13.66
C PRO A 405 6.15 8.59 -14.04
N TYR A 406 6.82 8.09 -15.05
CA TYR A 406 8.13 8.59 -15.51
C TYR A 406 8.14 10.07 -15.85
N ASN A 407 7.03 10.61 -16.34
CA ASN A 407 6.85 12.05 -16.60
C ASN A 407 6.96 12.89 -15.32
N ILE A 408 6.47 12.38 -14.18
CA ILE A 408 6.61 13.06 -12.88
C ILE A 408 8.07 13.03 -12.45
N PHE A 409 8.76 11.90 -12.58
CA PHE A 409 10.17 11.78 -12.20
C PHE A 409 11.10 12.62 -13.08
N GLU A 410 10.75 12.82 -14.34
CA GLU A 410 11.44 13.73 -15.25
C GLU A 410 11.26 15.20 -14.79
N GLN A 411 10.04 15.62 -14.49
CA GLN A 411 9.74 16.96 -13.97
C GLN A 411 10.41 17.23 -12.61
N GLN A 412 10.48 16.24 -11.74
CA GLN A 412 11.16 16.33 -10.45
C GLN A 412 12.70 16.32 -10.57
N GLY A 413 13.23 16.04 -11.76
CA GLY A 413 14.65 16.01 -12.01
C GLY A 413 15.36 14.71 -11.61
N PHE A 414 14.64 13.66 -11.19
CA PHE A 414 15.21 12.34 -10.88
C PHE A 414 15.55 11.54 -12.13
N LEU A 415 14.78 11.72 -13.20
CA LEU A 415 14.98 11.10 -14.50
C LEU A 415 15.39 12.15 -15.54
N LYS A 416 16.33 11.80 -16.42
CA LYS A 416 16.70 12.58 -17.61
C LYS A 416 16.42 11.77 -18.87
N ILE A 417 15.67 12.36 -19.82
CA ILE A 417 15.55 11.81 -21.16
C ILE A 417 16.87 12.02 -21.89
N SER A 418 17.51 10.94 -22.33
CA SER A 418 18.88 10.91 -22.86
C SER A 418 18.95 10.08 -24.13
N GLY A 419 19.32 10.73 -25.24
CA GLY A 419 19.33 10.10 -26.56
C GLY A 419 17.96 9.79 -27.12
N GLU A 420 17.88 9.24 -28.32
CA GLU A 420 16.61 8.85 -28.95
C GLU A 420 16.30 7.35 -28.77
N HIS A 421 17.14 6.45 -29.28
CA HIS A 421 16.97 5.00 -29.21
C HIS A 421 17.84 4.33 -28.14
N GLN A 422 18.91 4.98 -27.72
CA GLN A 422 19.85 4.52 -26.70
C GLN A 422 20.22 5.68 -25.79
N VAL A 423 20.60 5.38 -24.55
CA VAL A 423 21.11 6.39 -23.63
C VAL A 423 22.41 6.99 -24.20
N ASP A 424 22.47 8.31 -24.32
CA ASP A 424 23.71 9.01 -24.61
C ASP A 424 24.55 9.12 -23.31
N TYR A 425 25.57 8.32 -23.19
CA TYR A 425 26.41 8.29 -21.99
C TYR A 425 27.17 9.60 -21.72
N LYS A 426 27.22 10.53 -22.70
CA LYS A 426 27.68 11.90 -22.44
C LYS A 426 26.82 12.62 -21.41
N ASP A 427 25.54 12.28 -21.31
CA ASP A 427 24.66 12.86 -20.30
C ASP A 427 25.03 12.38 -18.89
N VAL A 428 25.44 11.12 -18.75
CA VAL A 428 25.97 10.58 -17.49
C VAL A 428 27.29 11.28 -17.15
N PHE A 429 28.20 11.38 -18.09
CA PHE A 429 29.46 12.11 -17.93
C PHE A 429 29.23 13.56 -17.51
N ASN A 430 28.37 14.28 -18.23
CA ASN A 430 28.06 15.68 -17.94
C ASN A 430 27.46 15.87 -16.53
N TRP A 431 26.66 14.92 -16.04
CA TRP A 431 26.15 14.96 -14.67
C TRP A 431 27.30 14.88 -13.65
N PHE A 432 28.28 14.00 -13.84
CA PHE A 432 29.46 13.95 -12.98
C PHE A 432 30.32 15.24 -13.06
N ILE A 433 30.45 15.83 -14.24
CA ILE A 433 31.12 17.11 -14.41
C ILE A 433 30.37 18.24 -13.69
N GLU A 434 29.04 18.24 -13.75
CA GLU A 434 28.18 19.18 -13.02
C GLU A 434 28.37 19.05 -11.51
N LEU A 435 28.40 17.83 -10.95
CA LEU A 435 28.66 17.58 -9.53
C LEU A 435 29.96 18.25 -9.07
N VAL A 436 31.03 18.08 -9.84
CA VAL A 436 32.35 18.64 -9.49
C VAL A 436 32.41 20.13 -9.74
N LYS A 437 31.96 20.64 -10.89
CA LYS A 437 32.11 22.04 -11.27
C LYS A 437 31.12 22.96 -10.59
N VAL A 438 29.86 22.57 -10.48
CA VAL A 438 28.77 23.40 -9.93
C VAL A 438 28.67 23.20 -8.42
N TYR A 439 28.45 21.96 -7.97
CA TYR A 439 28.20 21.66 -6.56
C TYR A 439 29.46 21.42 -5.74
N LYS A 440 30.63 21.29 -6.39
CA LYS A 440 31.91 20.99 -5.72
C LYS A 440 31.91 19.64 -4.99
N ILE A 441 30.95 18.75 -5.30
CA ILE A 441 30.91 17.41 -4.78
C ILE A 441 31.96 16.57 -5.51
N LYS A 442 32.82 15.86 -4.75
CA LYS A 442 34.00 15.19 -5.31
C LYS A 442 33.91 13.67 -5.12
N PRO A 443 33.59 12.91 -6.18
CA PRO A 443 33.65 11.45 -6.13
C PRO A 443 35.11 10.99 -5.96
N LEU A 444 35.40 10.31 -4.85
CA LEU A 444 36.74 9.78 -4.56
C LEU A 444 37.01 8.48 -5.34
N LYS A 445 35.96 7.67 -5.52
CA LYS A 445 35.96 6.45 -6.34
C LYS A 445 34.58 6.33 -7.03
N VAL A 446 34.59 5.74 -8.25
CA VAL A 446 33.37 5.47 -9.01
C VAL A 446 33.38 4.00 -9.41
N GLY A 447 32.46 3.22 -8.84
CA GLY A 447 32.22 1.82 -9.18
C GLY A 447 31.39 1.70 -10.47
N TYR A 448 31.67 0.71 -11.29
CA TYR A 448 30.91 0.42 -12.50
C TYR A 448 30.97 -1.06 -12.85
N ASP A 449 29.92 -1.59 -13.52
CA ASP A 449 29.93 -2.96 -14.00
C ASP A 449 31.04 -3.14 -15.05
N ARG A 450 31.88 -4.18 -14.88
CA ARG A 450 32.99 -4.48 -15.78
C ARG A 450 32.59 -4.69 -17.26
N TYR A 451 31.33 -5.04 -17.52
CA TYR A 451 30.80 -5.18 -18.87
C TYR A 451 30.26 -3.88 -19.46
N CYS A 452 30.48 -2.77 -18.79
CA CYS A 452 30.07 -1.43 -19.16
C CYS A 452 30.77 -0.86 -20.40
N ALA A 453 30.22 0.22 -20.94
CA ALA A 453 30.76 0.92 -22.11
C ALA A 453 32.15 1.49 -21.85
N GLY A 454 33.16 0.84 -22.40
CA GLY A 454 34.57 1.19 -22.19
C GLY A 454 34.93 2.62 -22.55
N TYR A 455 34.25 3.26 -23.53
CA TYR A 455 34.49 4.65 -23.89
C TYR A 455 34.07 5.66 -22.81
N LEU A 456 32.93 5.45 -22.11
CA LEU A 456 32.54 6.29 -20.99
C LEU A 456 33.58 6.22 -19.87
N VAL A 457 34.04 5.02 -19.55
CA VAL A 457 35.06 4.78 -18.51
C VAL A 457 36.38 5.48 -18.88
N GLN A 458 36.74 5.43 -20.15
CA GLN A 458 37.95 6.12 -20.66
C GLN A 458 37.79 7.64 -20.50
N GLU A 459 36.68 8.22 -20.96
CA GLU A 459 36.39 9.64 -20.87
C GLU A 459 36.37 10.14 -19.42
N MET A 460 35.76 9.34 -18.51
CA MET A 460 35.76 9.62 -17.07
C MET A 460 37.17 9.63 -16.47
N LYS A 461 38.03 8.65 -16.84
CA LYS A 461 39.42 8.60 -16.41
C LYS A 461 40.23 9.78 -16.91
N GLU A 462 40.07 10.16 -18.18
CA GLU A 462 40.73 11.33 -18.77
C GLU A 462 40.30 12.64 -18.09
N ALA A 463 39.05 12.72 -17.61
CA ALA A 463 38.58 13.85 -16.81
C ALA A 463 39.05 13.83 -15.34
N GLY A 464 39.80 12.80 -14.92
CA GLY A 464 40.38 12.69 -13.59
C GLY A 464 39.52 11.91 -12.56
N PHE A 465 38.47 11.22 -12.97
CA PHE A 465 37.72 10.34 -12.08
C PHE A 465 38.43 9.00 -11.84
N HIS A 466 38.43 8.53 -10.61
CA HIS A 466 38.98 7.22 -10.25
C HIS A 466 37.98 6.13 -10.41
N MET A 467 37.96 5.50 -11.59
CA MET A 467 37.06 4.45 -12.00
C MET A 467 37.56 3.07 -11.56
N ASP A 468 36.72 2.25 -10.94
CA ASP A 468 37.02 0.88 -10.52
C ASP A 468 35.91 -0.09 -10.94
N ASP A 469 36.29 -1.24 -11.54
CA ASP A 469 35.33 -2.22 -12.00
C ASP A 469 34.76 -3.08 -10.86
N VAL A 470 33.46 -3.30 -10.88
CA VAL A 470 32.71 -4.13 -9.95
C VAL A 470 32.17 -5.35 -10.70
N TYR A 471 32.32 -6.51 -10.12
CA TYR A 471 31.69 -7.72 -10.60
C TYR A 471 30.33 -7.89 -9.92
N GLN A 472 29.24 -7.72 -10.67
CA GLN A 472 27.85 -7.78 -10.18
C GLN A 472 27.36 -9.22 -10.03
N GLY A 473 28.07 -10.06 -9.32
CA GLY A 473 27.75 -11.45 -9.03
C GLY A 473 27.69 -11.72 -7.52
N THR A 474 27.98 -12.95 -7.16
CA THR A 474 28.03 -13.39 -5.75
C THR A 474 29.09 -12.66 -4.91
N ASN A 475 30.02 -11.96 -5.54
CA ASN A 475 30.99 -11.09 -4.87
C ASN A 475 30.34 -9.90 -4.16
N LEU A 476 29.10 -9.54 -4.52
CA LEU A 476 28.34 -8.51 -3.83
C LEU A 476 27.75 -8.97 -2.49
N THR A 477 27.88 -10.23 -2.10
CA THR A 477 27.36 -10.74 -0.81
C THR A 477 27.68 -9.85 0.39
N PRO A 478 28.95 -9.43 0.62
CA PRO A 478 29.28 -8.54 1.76
C PRO A 478 28.60 -7.16 1.64
N VAL A 479 28.49 -6.64 0.40
CA VAL A 479 27.87 -5.35 0.10
C VAL A 479 26.38 -5.39 0.44
N LEU A 480 25.69 -6.47 0.03
CA LEU A 480 24.26 -6.66 0.28
C LEU A 480 23.98 -6.77 1.78
N HIS A 481 24.78 -7.56 2.53
CA HIS A 481 24.63 -7.66 3.98
C HIS A 481 24.88 -6.33 4.70
N THR A 482 25.90 -5.57 4.29
CA THR A 482 26.19 -4.26 4.87
C THR A 482 25.04 -3.28 4.58
N PHE A 483 24.56 -3.23 3.34
CA PHE A 483 23.45 -2.34 2.98
C PHE A 483 22.17 -2.67 3.74
N GLU A 484 21.81 -3.94 3.84
CA GLU A 484 20.62 -4.40 4.58
C GLU A 484 20.74 -4.06 6.07
N GLY A 485 21.88 -4.31 6.70
CA GLY A 485 22.12 -4.00 8.11
C GLY A 485 22.03 -2.51 8.38
N ASP A 486 22.76 -1.70 7.63
CA ASP A 486 22.78 -0.24 7.76
C ASP A 486 21.39 0.39 7.47
N LEU A 487 20.61 -0.20 6.56
CA LEU A 487 19.25 0.24 6.27
C LEU A 487 18.31 -0.02 7.48
N LYS A 488 18.40 -1.21 8.09
CA LYS A 488 17.66 -1.56 9.31
C LYS A 488 18.01 -0.66 10.49
N ASP A 489 19.28 -0.32 10.63
CA ASP A 489 19.78 0.60 11.66
C ASP A 489 19.42 2.07 11.38
N GLY A 490 18.73 2.31 10.25
CA GLY A 490 18.31 3.65 9.84
C GLY A 490 19.48 4.56 9.46
N ALA A 491 20.60 4.00 9.02
CA ALA A 491 21.79 4.78 8.63
C ALA A 491 21.67 5.42 7.24
N TYR A 492 20.66 5.04 6.43
CA TYR A 492 20.44 5.60 5.09
C TYR A 492 19.38 6.69 5.06
N CYS A 493 19.61 7.67 4.17
CA CYS A 493 18.68 8.72 3.78
C CYS A 493 18.53 8.69 2.26
N LEU A 494 17.37 8.24 1.75
CA LEU A 494 17.11 8.01 0.33
C LEU A 494 16.43 9.20 -0.37
N GLY A 495 16.00 10.22 0.39
CA GLY A 495 15.31 11.38 -0.15
C GLY A 495 13.88 11.09 -0.63
N GLU A 496 13.33 12.03 -1.39
CA GLU A 496 11.96 11.92 -1.97
C GLU A 496 11.97 11.21 -3.34
N ASN A 497 13.05 10.50 -3.71
CA ASN A 497 13.16 9.81 -4.98
C ASN A 497 12.37 8.49 -4.98
N ASN A 498 11.09 8.57 -5.32
CA ASN A 498 10.21 7.39 -5.37
C ASN A 498 10.62 6.37 -6.44
N LEU A 499 11.29 6.80 -7.52
CA LEU A 499 11.83 5.89 -8.53
C LEU A 499 12.94 5.02 -7.93
N LEU A 500 13.87 5.61 -7.17
CA LEU A 500 14.91 4.86 -6.44
C LEU A 500 14.29 3.90 -5.42
N ARG A 501 13.29 4.36 -4.67
CA ARG A 501 12.57 3.53 -3.71
C ARG A 501 11.97 2.29 -4.39
N ALA A 502 11.31 2.46 -5.54
CA ALA A 502 10.76 1.35 -6.30
C ALA A 502 11.85 0.37 -6.76
N HIS A 503 13.00 0.87 -7.23
CA HIS A 503 14.12 0.02 -7.64
C HIS A 503 14.69 -0.81 -6.46
N LEU A 504 14.78 -0.24 -5.26
CA LEU A 504 15.21 -0.98 -4.05
C LEU A 504 14.20 -2.06 -3.66
N LEU A 505 12.91 -1.75 -3.70
CA LEU A 505 11.85 -2.69 -3.38
C LEU A 505 11.68 -3.81 -4.42
N ASN A 506 12.21 -3.63 -5.62
CA ASN A 506 12.22 -4.61 -6.71
C ASN A 506 13.42 -5.56 -6.66
N VAL A 507 14.34 -5.39 -5.72
CA VAL A 507 15.46 -6.32 -5.57
C VAL A 507 15.01 -7.58 -4.82
N ALA A 508 15.27 -8.73 -5.41
CA ALA A 508 15.35 -10.02 -4.75
C ALA A 508 16.80 -10.48 -4.67
N VAL A 509 17.10 -11.48 -3.88
CA VAL A 509 18.41 -12.10 -3.84
C VAL A 509 18.33 -13.56 -4.24
N ASP A 510 19.22 -13.97 -5.13
CA ASP A 510 19.44 -15.37 -5.47
C ASP A 510 20.56 -15.89 -4.57
N ILE A 511 20.22 -16.85 -3.71
CA ILE A 511 21.12 -17.40 -2.69
C ILE A 511 21.64 -18.75 -3.19
N ASN A 512 22.95 -18.88 -3.32
CA ASN A 512 23.58 -20.17 -3.60
C ASN A 512 23.51 -21.06 -2.36
N ILE A 513 22.82 -22.17 -2.48
CA ILE A 513 22.55 -23.13 -1.38
C ILE A 513 23.85 -23.71 -0.80
N ASN A 514 24.92 -23.83 -1.59
CA ASN A 514 26.14 -24.49 -1.17
C ASN A 514 27.07 -23.61 -0.31
N ASP A 515 27.11 -22.30 -0.57
CA ASP A 515 28.05 -21.38 0.08
C ASP A 515 27.39 -20.13 0.67
N SER A 516 26.05 -20.07 0.67
CA SER A 516 25.24 -18.95 1.16
C SER A 516 25.56 -17.59 0.53
N ARG A 517 26.23 -17.58 -0.63
CA ARG A 517 26.51 -16.35 -1.35
C ARG A 517 25.27 -15.83 -2.04
N MET A 518 25.12 -14.52 -2.03
CA MET A 518 23.98 -13.81 -2.60
C MET A 518 24.38 -12.97 -3.81
N LYS A 519 23.49 -12.88 -4.79
CA LYS A 519 23.57 -11.87 -5.86
C LYS A 519 22.21 -11.17 -6.00
N PRO A 520 22.18 -9.85 -6.31
CA PRO A 520 20.93 -9.15 -6.57
C PRO A 520 20.32 -9.64 -7.89
N VAL A 521 19.01 -9.86 -7.88
CA VAL A 521 18.22 -10.22 -9.06
C VAL A 521 16.92 -9.42 -9.07
N LYS A 522 16.32 -9.30 -10.24
CA LYS A 522 15.00 -8.67 -10.36
C LYS A 522 13.93 -9.56 -9.71
N LEU A 523 13.08 -8.94 -8.89
CA LEU A 523 11.97 -9.62 -8.24
C LEU A 523 11.01 -10.23 -9.25
N GLU A 524 10.74 -9.48 -10.33
CA GLU A 524 9.92 -9.89 -11.46
C GLU A 524 10.64 -9.58 -12.77
N LYS A 525 10.30 -10.31 -13.84
CA LYS A 525 10.98 -10.19 -15.13
C LYS A 525 10.96 -8.77 -15.72
N ARG A 526 9.91 -7.98 -15.42
CA ARG A 526 9.75 -6.60 -15.90
C ARG A 526 10.19 -5.55 -14.88
N ALA A 527 10.59 -5.95 -13.68
CA ALA A 527 11.03 -5.03 -12.65
C ALA A 527 12.38 -4.39 -13.01
N HIS A 528 12.59 -3.16 -12.56
CA HIS A 528 13.84 -2.43 -12.70
C HIS A 528 14.53 -2.36 -11.34
N ILE A 529 15.85 -2.61 -11.29
CA ILE A 529 16.70 -2.57 -10.11
C ILE A 529 17.97 -1.72 -10.30
N ASP A 530 18.13 -1.07 -11.44
CA ASP A 530 19.34 -0.38 -11.88
C ASP A 530 19.81 0.68 -10.85
N GLY A 531 18.86 1.41 -10.24
CA GLY A 531 19.16 2.36 -9.16
C GLY A 531 19.74 1.69 -7.91
N ALA A 532 19.24 0.51 -7.55
CA ALA A 532 19.78 -0.25 -6.43
C ALA A 532 21.18 -0.79 -6.76
N VAL A 533 21.36 -1.33 -7.96
CA VAL A 533 22.66 -1.86 -8.42
C VAL A 533 23.72 -0.76 -8.45
N SER A 534 23.39 0.43 -8.92
CA SER A 534 24.34 1.57 -8.88
C SER A 534 24.75 1.96 -7.45
N ILE A 535 23.87 1.79 -6.45
CA ILE A 535 24.21 1.97 -5.02
C ILE A 535 25.16 0.85 -4.57
N PHE A 536 24.92 -0.39 -4.98
CA PHE A 536 25.79 -1.52 -4.61
C PHE A 536 27.17 -1.38 -5.22
N ASP A 537 27.30 -0.85 -6.44
CA ASP A 537 28.58 -0.55 -7.08
C ASP A 537 29.34 0.55 -6.32
N ALA A 538 28.62 1.60 -5.87
CA ALA A 538 29.21 2.65 -5.03
C ALA A 538 29.68 2.08 -3.68
N LEU A 539 28.88 1.24 -3.04
CA LEU A 539 29.23 0.64 -1.76
C LEU A 539 30.37 -0.38 -1.89
N ALA A 540 30.43 -1.12 -2.99
CA ALA A 540 31.52 -2.06 -3.27
C ALA A 540 32.88 -1.35 -3.31
N VAL A 541 32.98 -0.23 -4.03
CA VAL A 541 34.24 0.56 -4.07
C VAL A 541 34.53 1.24 -2.74
N LYS A 542 33.51 1.70 -2.00
CA LYS A 542 33.68 2.22 -0.64
C LYS A 542 34.32 1.18 0.28
N MET A 543 33.81 -0.03 0.28
CA MET A 543 34.34 -1.12 1.11
C MET A 543 35.75 -1.55 0.67
N LYS A 544 35.97 -1.70 -0.64
CA LYS A 544 37.28 -2.08 -1.22
C LYS A 544 38.37 -1.09 -0.86
N PHE A 545 38.09 0.20 -0.92
CA PHE A 545 39.06 1.29 -0.70
C PHE A 545 38.93 1.98 0.67
N HIS A 546 38.23 1.37 1.63
CA HIS A 546 37.95 1.99 2.94
C HIS A 546 39.19 2.57 3.64
N LYS A 547 40.32 1.88 3.61
CA LYS A 547 41.58 2.36 4.22
C LYS A 547 42.15 3.60 3.54
N GLU A 548 41.91 3.76 2.23
CA GLU A 548 42.42 4.87 1.40
C GLU A 548 41.54 6.12 1.55
N ILE A 549 40.21 5.94 1.46
CA ILE A 549 39.29 7.07 1.34
C ILE A 549 38.46 7.34 2.62
N GLY A 550 38.43 6.42 3.59
CA GLY A 550 37.53 6.49 4.75
C GLY A 550 37.70 7.79 5.55
N ARG A 551 38.96 8.25 5.78
CA ARG A 551 39.22 9.53 6.48
C ARG A 551 38.73 10.76 5.71
N GLN A 552 38.69 10.70 4.38
CA GLN A 552 38.27 11.84 3.55
C GLN A 552 36.72 11.90 3.49
N LEU A 553 36.04 10.75 3.50
CA LEU A 553 34.60 10.70 3.54
C LEU A 553 34.04 11.25 4.86
N THR A 554 34.65 10.89 5.99
CA THR A 554 34.20 11.30 7.33
C THR A 554 34.63 12.72 7.74
N ASN A 555 35.70 13.29 7.15
CA ASN A 555 36.21 14.61 7.51
C ASN A 555 35.62 15.75 6.67
N ALA A 556 34.67 15.49 5.80
CA ALA A 556 33.99 16.50 4.96
C ALA A 556 32.69 17.05 5.60
N ALA A 557 32.53 16.89 6.91
CA ALA A 557 31.43 17.46 7.69
C ALA A 557 31.80 18.85 8.24
#